data_3ae5d6fd052a3bd3e90be53a5135161d
#
_entry.id   3ae5d6fd052a3bd3e90be53a5135161d
#
_cell.length_a   1.000
_cell.length_b   1.000
_cell.length_c   1.000
_cell.angle_alpha   90.00
_cell.angle_beta   90.00
_cell.angle_gamma   90.00
#
_symmetry.space_group_name_H-M   'P 1'
#
loop_
_entity.id
_entity.type
_entity.pdbx_description
1 polymer ?
#
loop_
_entity_poly.entity_id
_entity_poly.type
_entity_poly.pdbx_seq_one_letter_code
_entity_poly.pdbx_strand_id
1 'polypeptide(L)'
;MRIFVTGASSFIGRWLIPFLIKQNHMVTGVFRNKTADINNVSQAGFGIRYFDTLDGKTDFRQALENIDVVIHLAALVHIGKRHEGDLQREFMRVNVDGTRNLAEQAAQNKVKRFVFISSIGVNGKSIKTPGFFNEENDEKPYNAYTASKFEAEKVLRELSARTGLEIVIIRSPLVYGPGVKANFLKMIDLVNTGLPLPFAGISNKRSFIAVDNLVDVIATCVVHEKAAGETFFVSDDQPLSTPQLIEKISEALGFKPRLFYSPSLFFKYVLILIRRQEIYESLWGNMAVDSRKINHYLGWKPIMTMDEGIRKTIHWYLEKKSAK
;
A
#
# COMPACT_ATOMS: atom_id res chain seq x y z
N MET A 1 -23.05 -1.77 -6.19
CA MET A 1 -22.91 -1.10 -4.90
C MET A 1 -22.45 0.33 -5.11
N ARG A 2 -22.75 1.23 -4.18
CA ARG A 2 -22.23 2.61 -4.14
C ARG A 2 -21.01 2.65 -3.22
N ILE A 3 -19.85 2.97 -3.79
CA ILE A 3 -18.55 2.89 -3.10
C ILE A 3 -17.93 4.28 -3.00
N PHE A 4 -17.53 4.68 -1.80
CA PHE A 4 -16.84 5.93 -1.53
C PHE A 4 -15.35 5.64 -1.34
N VAL A 5 -14.48 6.24 -2.17
CA VAL A 5 -13.05 5.96 -2.19
C VAL A 5 -12.26 7.22 -1.83
N THR A 6 -11.61 7.24 -0.67
CA THR A 6 -10.66 8.31 -0.34
C THR A 6 -9.29 8.01 -0.94
N GLY A 7 -8.52 9.06 -1.24
CA GLY A 7 -7.23 8.87 -1.91
C GLY A 7 -7.34 8.48 -3.37
N ALA A 8 -8.40 8.91 -4.05
CA ALA A 8 -8.69 8.62 -5.46
C ALA A 8 -7.54 8.99 -6.41
N SER A 9 -6.79 10.05 -6.13
CA SER A 9 -5.60 10.48 -6.90
C SER A 9 -4.31 9.74 -6.55
N SER A 10 -4.32 8.86 -5.54
CA SER A 10 -3.16 8.07 -5.14
C SER A 10 -2.79 7.04 -6.22
N PHE A 11 -1.60 6.46 -6.10
CA PHE A 11 -1.16 5.37 -6.98
C PHE A 11 -2.18 4.22 -7.03
N ILE A 12 -2.65 3.75 -5.87
CA ILE A 12 -3.64 2.67 -5.78
C ILE A 12 -5.01 3.14 -6.30
N GLY A 13 -5.45 4.35 -5.90
CA GLY A 13 -6.76 4.88 -6.28
C GLY A 13 -6.97 4.98 -7.80
N ARG A 14 -5.93 5.36 -8.55
CA ARG A 14 -5.96 5.44 -10.03
C ARG A 14 -6.18 4.08 -10.71
N TRP A 15 -5.82 2.98 -10.07
CA TRP A 15 -6.05 1.62 -10.54
C TRP A 15 -7.37 1.06 -10.03
N LEU A 16 -7.70 1.32 -8.77
CA LEU A 16 -8.89 0.78 -8.12
C LEU A 16 -10.19 1.33 -8.71
N ILE A 17 -10.26 2.64 -8.95
CA ILE A 17 -11.50 3.28 -9.41
C ILE A 17 -11.97 2.72 -10.75
N PRO A 18 -11.15 2.68 -11.82
CA PRO A 18 -11.55 2.07 -13.09
C PRO A 18 -11.90 0.58 -12.96
N PHE A 19 -11.18 -0.13 -12.09
CA PHE A 19 -11.43 -1.55 -11.83
C PHE A 19 -12.82 -1.77 -11.21
N LEU A 20 -13.21 -0.99 -10.21
CA LEU A 20 -14.53 -1.07 -9.57
C LEU A 20 -15.66 -0.68 -10.53
N ILE A 21 -15.46 0.36 -11.35
CA ILE A 21 -16.45 0.79 -12.36
C ILE A 21 -16.67 -0.32 -13.38
N LYS A 22 -15.59 -0.99 -13.83
CA LYS A 22 -15.69 -2.13 -14.76
C LYS A 22 -16.47 -3.31 -14.16
N GLN A 23 -16.52 -3.43 -12.83
CA GLN A 23 -17.35 -4.39 -12.10
C GLN A 23 -18.77 -3.88 -11.82
N ASN A 24 -19.23 -2.84 -12.52
CA ASN A 24 -20.56 -2.24 -12.39
C ASN A 24 -20.85 -1.63 -11.01
N HIS A 25 -19.85 -1.14 -10.30
CA HIS A 25 -20.04 -0.35 -9.09
C HIS A 25 -20.18 1.14 -9.42
N MET A 26 -20.98 1.86 -8.65
CA MET A 26 -21.00 3.32 -8.65
C MET A 26 -19.95 3.83 -7.69
N VAL A 27 -18.95 4.57 -8.18
CA VAL A 27 -17.80 4.98 -7.38
C VAL A 27 -17.79 6.49 -7.18
N THR A 28 -17.69 6.94 -5.93
CA THR A 28 -17.42 8.35 -5.58
C THR A 28 -15.98 8.49 -5.12
N GLY A 29 -15.15 9.11 -5.92
CA GLY A 29 -13.73 9.38 -5.60
C GLY A 29 -13.55 10.70 -4.86
N VAL A 30 -12.70 10.68 -3.82
CA VAL A 30 -12.33 11.87 -3.03
C VAL A 30 -10.97 12.38 -3.44
N PHE A 31 -10.93 13.68 -3.77
CA PHE A 31 -9.74 14.42 -4.17
C PHE A 31 -9.48 15.59 -3.23
N ARG A 32 -8.22 15.97 -3.05
CA ARG A 32 -7.86 17.17 -2.26
C ARG A 32 -7.95 18.47 -3.07
N ASN A 33 -7.56 18.42 -4.34
CA ASN A 33 -7.50 19.60 -5.19
C ASN A 33 -8.36 19.41 -6.43
N LYS A 34 -9.02 20.48 -6.86
CA LYS A 34 -9.79 20.52 -8.13
C LYS A 34 -8.89 20.41 -9.38
N THR A 35 -7.59 20.66 -9.25
CA THR A 35 -6.58 20.55 -10.32
C THR A 35 -6.00 19.16 -10.48
N ALA A 36 -6.46 18.16 -9.69
CA ALA A 36 -6.04 16.78 -9.90
C ALA A 36 -6.46 16.35 -11.32
N ASP A 37 -5.52 15.76 -12.04
CA ASP A 37 -5.69 15.30 -13.42
C ASP A 37 -6.81 14.25 -13.50
N ILE A 38 -8.04 14.72 -13.76
CA ILE A 38 -9.27 13.91 -13.79
C ILE A 38 -9.59 13.49 -15.23
N ASN A 39 -8.73 13.90 -16.19
CA ASN A 39 -9.01 13.81 -17.62
C ASN A 39 -9.29 12.39 -18.15
N ASN A 40 -9.13 11.35 -17.31
CA ASN A 40 -9.40 9.95 -17.70
C ASN A 40 -10.60 9.33 -16.98
N VAL A 41 -11.42 10.06 -16.23
CA VAL A 41 -12.46 9.46 -15.37
C VAL A 41 -13.86 10.02 -15.61
N SER A 42 -14.13 10.64 -16.75
CA SER A 42 -15.51 10.92 -17.22
C SER A 42 -16.16 9.63 -17.70
N GLN A 43 -16.46 8.71 -16.79
CA GLN A 43 -17.20 7.48 -17.08
C GLN A 43 -18.56 7.49 -16.36
N ALA A 44 -19.56 6.91 -17.00
CA ALA A 44 -20.84 6.63 -16.35
C ALA A 44 -20.59 5.80 -15.06
N GLY A 45 -21.19 6.21 -13.94
CA GLY A 45 -20.98 5.55 -12.64
C GLY A 45 -19.86 6.14 -11.76
N PHE A 46 -19.20 7.24 -12.19
CA PHE A 46 -18.20 7.92 -11.39
C PHE A 46 -18.67 9.30 -10.90
N GLY A 47 -18.60 9.49 -9.58
CA GLY A 47 -18.82 10.77 -8.92
C GLY A 47 -17.54 11.32 -8.29
N ILE A 48 -17.45 12.64 -8.13
CA ILE A 48 -16.29 13.30 -7.53
C ILE A 48 -16.72 14.11 -6.33
N ARG A 49 -15.91 14.08 -5.28
CA ARG A 49 -15.98 14.98 -4.12
C ARG A 49 -14.62 15.58 -3.82
N TYR A 50 -14.62 16.81 -3.38
CA TYR A 50 -13.41 17.54 -3.00
C TYR A 50 -13.44 17.85 -1.52
N PHE A 51 -12.34 17.55 -0.83
CA PHE A 51 -12.10 17.91 0.56
C PHE A 51 -10.66 18.41 0.68
N ASP A 52 -10.47 19.60 1.23
CA ASP A 52 -9.13 20.19 1.37
C ASP A 52 -8.27 19.41 2.37
N THR A 53 -8.90 18.87 3.39
CA THR A 53 -8.27 18.01 4.41
C THR A 53 -9.10 16.77 4.65
N LEU A 54 -8.43 15.72 5.15
CA LEU A 54 -9.08 14.52 5.68
C LEU A 54 -8.59 14.38 7.14
N ASP A 55 -9.21 15.13 8.05
CA ASP A 55 -8.86 15.15 9.47
C ASP A 55 -10.11 15.04 10.36
N GLY A 56 -9.93 15.16 11.67
CA GLY A 56 -11.01 15.03 12.65
C GLY A 56 -12.14 16.08 12.55
N LYS A 57 -12.02 17.08 11.68
CA LYS A 57 -13.02 18.16 11.52
C LYS A 57 -13.74 18.13 10.17
N THR A 58 -13.33 17.25 9.26
CA THR A 58 -13.93 17.16 7.92
C THR A 58 -15.37 16.61 8.00
N ASP A 59 -16.31 17.30 7.40
CA ASP A 59 -17.71 16.88 7.33
C ASP A 59 -17.96 16.02 6.08
N PHE A 60 -18.18 14.72 6.28
CA PHE A 60 -18.45 13.75 5.21
C PHE A 60 -19.94 13.38 5.10
N ARG A 61 -20.81 13.85 6.00
CA ARG A 61 -22.20 13.38 6.15
C ARG A 61 -22.94 13.34 4.83
N GLN A 62 -22.98 14.47 4.11
CA GLN A 62 -23.66 14.55 2.81
C GLN A 62 -22.99 13.65 1.75
N ALA A 63 -21.67 13.52 1.77
CA ALA A 63 -20.94 12.72 0.79
C ALA A 63 -21.10 11.22 1.01
N LEU A 64 -21.49 10.80 2.22
CA LEU A 64 -21.73 9.41 2.61
C LEU A 64 -23.21 8.99 2.49
N GLU A 65 -24.11 9.86 2.08
CA GLU A 65 -25.50 9.52 1.83
C GLU A 65 -25.64 8.42 0.77
N ASN A 66 -26.35 7.35 1.12
CA ASN A 66 -26.57 6.19 0.27
C ASN A 66 -25.29 5.47 -0.18
N ILE A 67 -24.20 5.57 0.57
CA ILE A 67 -22.99 4.79 0.34
C ILE A 67 -23.10 3.44 1.05
N ASP A 68 -22.79 2.36 0.30
CA ASP A 68 -22.78 0.99 0.83
C ASP A 68 -21.44 0.66 1.49
N VAL A 69 -20.33 1.09 0.86
CA VAL A 69 -18.98 0.74 1.28
C VAL A 69 -18.04 1.95 1.18
N VAL A 70 -17.20 2.13 2.19
CA VAL A 70 -16.07 3.06 2.17
C VAL A 70 -14.77 2.29 1.96
N ILE A 71 -13.94 2.72 0.99
CA ILE A 71 -12.56 2.26 0.83
C ILE A 71 -11.63 3.42 1.17
N HIS A 72 -10.85 3.25 2.24
CA HIS A 72 -9.97 4.29 2.75
C HIS A 72 -8.51 4.06 2.35
N LEU A 73 -8.11 4.66 1.20
CA LEU A 73 -6.73 4.63 0.70
C LEU A 73 -5.93 5.85 1.14
N ALA A 74 -6.62 6.94 1.51
CA ALA A 74 -5.95 8.17 1.87
C ALA A 74 -5.11 7.98 3.13
N ALA A 75 -3.85 8.37 3.04
CA ALA A 75 -2.94 8.45 4.17
C ALA A 75 -1.85 9.47 3.86
N LEU A 76 -1.37 10.12 4.89
CA LEU A 76 -0.12 10.83 4.85
C LEU A 76 1.00 9.80 4.95
N VAL A 77 1.91 9.75 3.95
CA VAL A 77 2.99 8.74 3.88
C VAL A 77 4.36 9.41 3.99
N HIS A 78 4.54 10.53 3.29
CA HIS A 78 5.78 11.28 3.28
C HIS A 78 5.51 12.75 3.56
N ILE A 79 6.11 13.26 4.61
CA ILE A 79 6.19 14.69 4.88
C ILE A 79 7.65 15.09 4.66
N GLY A 80 7.87 16.18 3.90
CA GLY A 80 9.22 16.73 3.72
C GLY A 80 9.91 17.00 5.07
N LYS A 81 11.19 17.38 5.06
CA LYS A 81 11.99 17.63 6.26
C LYS A 81 11.27 18.57 7.23
N ARG A 82 10.75 18.03 8.32
CA ARG A 82 10.14 18.72 9.47
C ARG A 82 10.74 18.15 10.76
N HIS A 83 10.56 18.85 11.86
CA HIS A 83 10.94 18.33 13.18
C HIS A 83 10.13 17.06 13.50
N GLU A 84 10.74 16.09 14.18
CA GLU A 84 10.16 14.76 14.42
C GLU A 84 8.82 14.82 15.17
N GLY A 85 8.70 15.70 16.17
CA GLY A 85 7.45 15.90 16.91
C GLY A 85 6.31 16.49 16.08
N ASP A 86 6.63 17.34 15.08
CA ASP A 86 5.63 17.88 14.15
C ASP A 86 5.16 16.81 13.17
N LEU A 87 6.09 15.94 12.74
CA LEU A 87 5.79 14.79 11.90
C LEU A 87 4.81 13.83 12.57
N GLN A 88 5.06 13.47 13.82
CA GLN A 88 4.19 12.57 14.57
C GLN A 88 2.78 13.15 14.73
N ARG A 89 2.68 14.44 15.11
CA ARG A 89 1.37 15.14 15.23
C ARG A 89 0.59 15.12 13.92
N GLU A 90 1.24 15.42 12.80
CA GLU A 90 0.58 15.41 11.49
C GLU A 90 0.13 14.01 11.07
N PHE A 91 0.93 12.96 11.32
CA PHE A 91 0.51 11.59 11.09
C PHE A 91 -0.71 11.21 11.94
N MET A 92 -0.73 11.60 13.21
CA MET A 92 -1.88 11.33 14.09
C MET A 92 -3.12 12.09 13.61
N ARG A 93 -2.99 13.39 13.33
CA ARG A 93 -4.11 14.22 12.87
C ARG A 93 -4.77 13.70 11.59
N VAL A 94 -3.96 13.30 10.59
CA VAL A 94 -4.51 12.87 9.29
C VAL A 94 -4.85 11.38 9.30
N ASN A 95 -3.92 10.53 9.73
CA ASN A 95 -4.09 9.08 9.57
C ASN A 95 -4.95 8.46 10.68
N VAL A 96 -5.01 9.07 11.87
CA VAL A 96 -5.81 8.54 13.00
C VAL A 96 -7.10 9.31 13.16
N ASP A 97 -7.03 10.64 13.42
CA ASP A 97 -8.22 11.43 13.67
C ASP A 97 -9.10 11.53 12.40
N GLY A 98 -8.47 11.67 11.23
CA GLY A 98 -9.18 11.65 9.95
C GLY A 98 -9.86 10.31 9.66
N THR A 99 -9.19 9.19 9.94
CA THR A 99 -9.77 7.84 9.79
C THR A 99 -10.92 7.62 10.77
N ARG A 100 -10.74 8.01 12.05
CA ARG A 100 -11.78 7.96 13.08
C ARG A 100 -13.02 8.72 12.64
N ASN A 101 -12.84 9.98 12.28
CA ASN A 101 -13.93 10.86 11.88
C ASN A 101 -14.71 10.33 10.67
N LEU A 102 -14.00 9.86 9.63
CA LEU A 102 -14.63 9.27 8.45
C LEU A 102 -15.43 8.00 8.81
N ALA A 103 -14.86 7.12 9.64
CA ALA A 103 -15.51 5.88 10.02
C ALA A 103 -16.72 6.11 10.97
N GLU A 104 -16.66 7.06 11.89
CA GLU A 104 -17.78 7.47 12.73
C GLU A 104 -18.95 8.01 11.90
N GLN A 105 -18.66 8.90 10.93
CA GLN A 105 -19.69 9.42 10.03
C GLN A 105 -20.20 8.34 9.07
N ALA A 106 -19.38 7.39 8.64
CA ALA A 106 -19.81 6.24 7.86
C ALA A 106 -20.82 5.36 8.66
N ALA A 107 -20.53 5.08 9.93
CA ALA A 107 -21.44 4.35 10.81
C ALA A 107 -22.78 5.09 11.02
N GLN A 108 -22.73 6.41 11.25
CA GLN A 108 -23.91 7.27 11.39
C GLN A 108 -24.78 7.26 10.13
N ASN A 109 -24.16 7.21 8.93
CA ASN A 109 -24.83 7.11 7.63
C ASN A 109 -25.22 5.68 7.24
N LYS A 110 -25.08 4.71 8.16
CA LYS A 110 -25.42 3.29 7.95
C LYS A 110 -24.64 2.64 6.81
N VAL A 111 -23.43 3.10 6.54
CA VAL A 111 -22.50 2.41 5.66
C VAL A 111 -22.27 0.99 6.21
N LYS A 112 -22.40 -0.01 5.35
CA LYS A 112 -22.29 -1.41 5.77
C LYS A 112 -20.83 -1.78 6.09
N ARG A 113 -19.87 -1.38 5.23
CA ARG A 113 -18.48 -1.85 5.30
C ARG A 113 -17.46 -0.73 5.10
N PHE A 114 -16.37 -0.82 5.84
CA PHE A 114 -15.23 0.09 5.75
C PHE A 114 -13.95 -0.72 5.51
N VAL A 115 -13.38 -0.61 4.31
CA VAL A 115 -12.13 -1.29 3.93
C VAL A 115 -10.97 -0.33 4.13
N PHE A 116 -10.05 -0.66 5.01
CA PHE A 116 -8.90 0.15 5.38
C PHE A 116 -7.60 -0.43 4.85
N ILE A 117 -6.84 0.37 4.08
CA ILE A 117 -5.52 -0.05 3.61
C ILE A 117 -4.48 0.37 4.62
N SER A 118 -3.94 -0.63 5.29
CA SER A 118 -2.86 -0.54 6.27
C SER A 118 -1.52 -0.96 5.66
N SER A 119 -0.55 -1.28 6.47
CA SER A 119 0.81 -1.64 6.06
C SER A 119 1.35 -2.80 6.89
N ILE A 120 2.13 -3.68 6.29
CA ILE A 120 2.88 -4.71 7.02
C ILE A 120 3.84 -4.13 8.05
N GLY A 121 4.25 -2.86 7.86
CA GLY A 121 5.11 -2.15 8.81
C GLY A 121 4.49 -1.97 10.21
N VAL A 122 3.19 -2.22 10.38
CA VAL A 122 2.53 -2.29 11.68
C VAL A 122 3.11 -3.43 12.53
N ASN A 123 3.47 -4.57 11.93
CA ASN A 123 4.04 -5.71 12.62
C ASN A 123 5.56 -5.61 12.86
N GLY A 124 6.21 -4.65 12.25
CA GLY A 124 7.63 -4.42 12.48
C GLY A 124 8.42 -4.05 11.24
N LYS A 125 9.69 -3.78 11.47
CA LYS A 125 10.64 -3.37 10.44
C LYS A 125 11.25 -4.56 9.70
N SER A 126 11.42 -5.67 10.41
CA SER A 126 12.00 -6.91 9.90
C SER A 126 11.65 -8.07 10.81
N ILE A 127 11.49 -9.26 10.24
CA ILE A 127 11.32 -10.50 10.99
C ILE A 127 12.59 -11.35 10.91
N LYS A 128 12.87 -12.15 11.96
CA LYS A 128 14.03 -13.06 11.96
C LYS A 128 13.81 -14.19 10.94
N THR A 129 14.86 -14.58 10.24
CA THR A 129 14.85 -15.69 9.30
C THR A 129 15.10 -17.03 10.02
N PRO A 130 14.38 -18.11 9.66
CA PRO A 130 13.24 -18.16 8.74
C PRO A 130 11.96 -17.66 9.42
N GLY A 131 11.20 -16.79 8.76
CA GLY A 131 9.95 -16.29 9.31
C GLY A 131 9.16 -15.46 8.32
N PHE A 132 7.86 -15.42 8.56
CA PHE A 132 6.89 -14.62 7.83
C PHE A 132 6.04 -13.88 8.84
N PHE A 133 5.73 -12.61 8.58
CA PHE A 133 4.67 -11.93 9.31
C PHE A 133 3.32 -12.56 8.98
N ASN A 134 2.53 -12.83 9.99
CA ASN A 134 1.16 -13.26 9.90
C ASN A 134 0.29 -12.47 10.90
N GLU A 135 -1.01 -12.70 10.90
CA GLU A 135 -1.97 -11.98 11.72
C GLU A 135 -1.84 -12.25 13.23
N GLU A 136 -1.13 -13.30 13.62
CA GLU A 136 -0.87 -13.70 15.01
C GLU A 136 0.36 -13.01 15.62
N ASN A 137 1.20 -12.39 14.77
CA ASN A 137 2.40 -11.70 15.26
C ASN A 137 2.04 -10.39 15.94
N ASP A 138 2.75 -10.08 17.03
CA ASP A 138 2.65 -8.81 17.73
C ASP A 138 2.84 -7.62 16.79
N GLU A 139 2.07 -6.58 17.01
CA GLU A 139 2.26 -5.30 16.36
C GLU A 139 3.40 -4.53 17.03
N LYS A 140 4.42 -4.20 16.22
CA LYS A 140 5.64 -3.47 16.66
C LYS A 140 5.98 -2.37 15.64
N PRO A 141 5.14 -1.33 15.51
CA PRO A 141 5.38 -0.26 14.55
C PRO A 141 6.72 0.43 14.82
N TYR A 142 7.47 0.72 13.77
CA TYR A 142 8.87 1.15 13.90
C TYR A 142 9.14 2.61 13.52
N ASN A 143 8.14 3.33 13.04
CA ASN A 143 8.24 4.75 12.73
C ASN A 143 6.87 5.44 12.89
N ALA A 144 6.84 6.77 12.82
CA ALA A 144 5.63 7.56 13.02
C ALA A 144 4.48 7.20 12.05
N TYR A 145 4.81 6.86 10.79
CA TYR A 145 3.81 6.40 9.82
C TYR A 145 3.19 5.06 10.22
N THR A 146 4.01 4.05 10.50
CA THR A 146 3.49 2.73 10.87
C THR A 146 2.78 2.74 12.22
N ALA A 147 3.22 3.60 13.16
CA ALA A 147 2.52 3.84 14.42
C ALA A 147 1.14 4.47 14.17
N SER A 148 1.02 5.46 13.28
CA SER A 148 -0.27 6.07 12.96
C SER A 148 -1.23 5.09 12.27
N LYS A 149 -0.71 4.18 11.40
CA LYS A 149 -1.54 3.13 10.80
C LYS A 149 -2.05 2.14 11.86
N PHE A 150 -1.20 1.76 12.80
CA PHE A 150 -1.58 0.87 13.91
C PHE A 150 -2.64 1.51 14.82
N GLU A 151 -2.46 2.77 15.21
CA GLU A 151 -3.46 3.48 16.03
C GLU A 151 -4.79 3.64 15.28
N ALA A 152 -4.76 3.88 13.95
CA ALA A 152 -5.97 3.89 13.15
C ALA A 152 -6.68 2.52 13.13
N GLU A 153 -5.93 1.42 13.04
CA GLU A 153 -6.52 0.07 13.14
C GLU A 153 -7.22 -0.18 14.47
N LYS A 154 -6.62 0.26 15.61
CA LYS A 154 -7.24 0.14 16.94
C LYS A 154 -8.55 0.90 17.00
N VAL A 155 -8.52 2.16 16.57
CA VAL A 155 -9.71 3.02 16.53
C VAL A 155 -10.83 2.40 15.70
N LEU A 156 -10.50 1.81 14.55
CA LEU A 156 -11.47 1.15 13.69
C LEU A 156 -12.07 -0.10 14.35
N ARG A 157 -11.26 -0.93 15.04
CA ARG A 157 -11.74 -2.11 15.76
C ARG A 157 -12.67 -1.72 16.93
N GLU A 158 -12.30 -0.69 17.71
CA GLU A 158 -13.14 -0.15 18.78
C GLU A 158 -14.47 0.38 18.24
N LEU A 159 -14.43 1.09 17.11
CA LEU A 159 -15.63 1.61 16.47
C LEU A 159 -16.54 0.49 15.97
N SER A 160 -15.96 -0.52 15.32
CA SER A 160 -16.70 -1.72 14.88
C SER A 160 -17.48 -2.37 16.03
N ALA A 161 -16.83 -2.57 17.17
CA ALA A 161 -17.45 -3.16 18.35
C ALA A 161 -18.63 -2.33 18.89
N ARG A 162 -18.57 -0.99 18.76
CA ARG A 162 -19.63 -0.08 19.25
C ARG A 162 -20.79 0.10 18.31
N THR A 163 -20.53 0.04 16.99
CA THR A 163 -21.49 0.50 15.96
C THR A 163 -21.99 -0.62 15.06
N GLY A 164 -21.29 -1.76 15.03
CA GLY A 164 -21.57 -2.83 14.07
C GLY A 164 -21.08 -2.56 12.65
N LEU A 165 -20.34 -1.45 12.39
CA LEU A 165 -19.73 -1.20 11.10
C LEU A 165 -18.72 -2.31 10.78
N GLU A 166 -18.90 -3.01 9.66
CA GLU A 166 -17.99 -4.07 9.22
C GLU A 166 -16.64 -3.47 8.84
N ILE A 167 -15.60 -3.69 9.63
CA ILE A 167 -14.25 -3.23 9.32
C ILE A 167 -13.46 -4.35 8.65
N VAL A 168 -12.79 -4.04 7.53
CA VAL A 168 -11.82 -4.92 6.89
C VAL A 168 -10.48 -4.20 6.82
N ILE A 169 -9.43 -4.81 7.34
CA ILE A 169 -8.08 -4.25 7.35
C ILE A 169 -7.21 -5.06 6.40
N ILE A 170 -6.56 -4.39 5.44
CA ILE A 170 -5.61 -5.00 4.50
C ILE A 170 -4.22 -4.47 4.81
N ARG A 171 -3.33 -5.31 5.36
CA ARG A 171 -1.92 -5.00 5.60
C ARG A 171 -1.11 -5.34 4.36
N SER A 172 -0.85 -4.33 3.55
CA SER A 172 -0.15 -4.47 2.28
C SER A 172 1.36 -4.30 2.45
N PRO A 173 2.18 -5.12 1.74
CA PRO A 173 3.60 -4.87 1.57
C PRO A 173 3.84 -3.72 0.57
N LEU A 174 5.09 -3.58 0.09
CA LEU A 174 5.41 -2.61 -0.95
C LEU A 174 4.65 -2.95 -2.24
N VAL A 175 3.84 -1.97 -2.67
CA VAL A 175 3.02 -2.08 -3.89
C VAL A 175 3.83 -1.62 -5.09
N TYR A 176 3.80 -2.37 -6.19
CA TYR A 176 4.46 -2.02 -7.44
C TYR A 176 3.50 -2.14 -8.63
N GLY A 177 3.90 -1.59 -9.76
CA GLY A 177 3.08 -1.55 -10.98
C GLY A 177 3.32 -0.28 -11.79
N PRO A 178 2.71 -0.11 -12.97
CA PRO A 178 2.82 1.11 -13.77
C PRO A 178 2.34 2.34 -12.98
N GLY A 179 3.17 3.37 -12.92
CA GLY A 179 2.93 4.56 -12.10
C GLY A 179 3.56 4.52 -10.71
N VAL A 180 4.30 3.46 -10.37
CA VAL A 180 5.00 3.32 -9.08
C VAL A 180 5.97 4.48 -8.83
N LYS A 181 6.13 4.83 -7.57
CA LYS A 181 7.01 5.92 -7.09
C LYS A 181 7.96 5.40 -6.02
N ALA A 182 8.76 6.31 -5.47
CA ALA A 182 9.61 6.07 -4.30
C ALA A 182 10.59 4.89 -4.48
N ASN A 183 10.68 3.99 -3.50
CA ASN A 183 11.76 3.01 -3.41
C ASN A 183 11.78 1.99 -4.55
N PHE A 184 10.62 1.55 -5.06
CA PHE A 184 10.59 0.60 -6.17
C PHE A 184 11.07 1.25 -7.47
N LEU A 185 10.63 2.50 -7.75
CA LEU A 185 11.11 3.25 -8.90
C LEU A 185 12.63 3.51 -8.82
N LYS A 186 13.15 3.88 -7.63
CA LYS A 186 14.59 4.05 -7.42
C LYS A 186 15.38 2.75 -7.65
N MET A 187 14.79 1.60 -7.32
CA MET A 187 15.41 0.31 -7.63
C MET A 187 15.48 0.07 -9.14
N ILE A 188 14.40 0.36 -9.87
CA ILE A 188 14.40 0.27 -11.34
C ILE A 188 15.45 1.22 -11.93
N ASP A 189 15.50 2.47 -11.46
CA ASP A 189 16.48 3.46 -11.91
C ASP A 189 17.91 2.98 -11.69
N LEU A 190 18.20 2.43 -10.50
CA LEU A 190 19.50 1.89 -10.16
C LEU A 190 19.88 0.70 -11.07
N VAL A 191 18.99 -0.25 -11.24
CA VAL A 191 19.24 -1.42 -12.10
C VAL A 191 19.44 -0.99 -13.55
N ASN A 192 18.64 -0.04 -14.03
CA ASN A 192 18.73 0.47 -15.41
C ASN A 192 20.05 1.21 -15.72
N THR A 193 20.87 1.55 -14.70
CA THR A 193 22.22 2.09 -14.96
C THR A 193 23.17 1.05 -15.58
N GLY A 194 22.89 -0.24 -15.46
CA GLY A 194 23.77 -1.34 -15.89
C GLY A 194 25.09 -1.46 -15.11
N LEU A 195 25.27 -0.66 -14.06
CA LEU A 195 26.48 -0.68 -13.22
C LEU A 195 26.55 -1.98 -12.41
N PRO A 196 27.75 -2.46 -12.09
CA PRO A 196 27.93 -3.56 -11.12
C PRO A 196 27.34 -3.19 -9.77
N LEU A 197 26.53 -4.08 -9.18
CA LEU A 197 25.84 -3.84 -7.91
C LEU A 197 26.34 -4.83 -6.84
N PRO A 198 26.65 -4.34 -5.62
CA PRO A 198 27.29 -5.13 -4.57
C PRO A 198 26.28 -5.93 -3.72
N PHE A 199 25.33 -6.60 -4.35
CA PHE A 199 24.20 -7.21 -3.65
C PHE A 199 24.12 -8.74 -3.77
N ALA A 200 25.08 -9.42 -4.42
CA ALA A 200 25.05 -10.88 -4.62
C ALA A 200 24.97 -11.69 -3.32
N GLY A 201 25.49 -11.18 -2.19
CA GLY A 201 25.49 -11.88 -0.90
C GLY A 201 24.24 -11.68 -0.04
N ILE A 202 23.18 -11.03 -0.56
CA ILE A 202 21.97 -10.76 0.23
C ILE A 202 20.98 -11.92 0.10
N SER A 203 20.62 -12.54 1.23
CA SER A 203 19.70 -13.69 1.30
C SER A 203 18.38 -13.37 2.02
N ASN A 204 17.99 -12.09 2.06
CA ASN A 204 16.74 -11.66 2.65
C ASN A 204 15.50 -12.18 1.90
N LYS A 205 14.35 -12.07 2.55
CA LYS A 205 13.04 -12.35 1.91
C LYS A 205 12.10 -11.18 2.10
N ARG A 206 11.53 -10.68 1.02
CA ARG A 206 10.57 -9.57 1.04
C ARG A 206 9.38 -9.90 0.16
N SER A 207 8.20 -9.67 0.70
CA SER A 207 6.95 -9.74 -0.08
C SER A 207 6.68 -8.41 -0.77
N PHE A 208 6.07 -8.51 -1.92
CA PHE A 208 5.58 -7.42 -2.75
C PHE A 208 4.16 -7.74 -3.19
N ILE A 209 3.44 -6.74 -3.69
CA ILE A 209 2.14 -6.96 -4.32
C ILE A 209 2.01 -6.06 -5.55
N ALA A 210 1.67 -6.66 -6.69
CA ALA A 210 1.31 -5.92 -7.88
C ALA A 210 0.04 -5.09 -7.61
N VAL A 211 -0.03 -3.88 -8.16
CA VAL A 211 -1.21 -3.02 -7.98
C VAL A 211 -2.47 -3.68 -8.52
N ASP A 212 -2.36 -4.48 -9.57
CA ASP A 212 -3.45 -5.29 -10.14
C ASP A 212 -3.99 -6.30 -9.10
N ASN A 213 -3.10 -7.03 -8.42
CA ASN A 213 -3.47 -7.97 -7.35
C ASN A 213 -4.07 -7.25 -6.14
N LEU A 214 -3.53 -6.06 -5.80
CA LEU A 214 -4.05 -5.28 -4.68
C LEU A 214 -5.46 -4.74 -4.96
N VAL A 215 -5.75 -4.24 -6.16
CA VAL A 215 -7.10 -3.73 -6.46
C VAL A 215 -8.11 -4.87 -6.54
N ASP A 216 -7.71 -6.04 -7.03
CA ASP A 216 -8.56 -7.23 -7.07
C ASP A 216 -8.90 -7.74 -5.66
N VAL A 217 -7.91 -7.83 -4.77
CA VAL A 217 -8.17 -8.24 -3.37
C VAL A 217 -9.00 -7.21 -2.61
N ILE A 218 -8.82 -5.91 -2.86
CA ILE A 218 -9.68 -4.87 -2.28
C ILE A 218 -11.13 -5.08 -2.74
N ALA A 219 -11.36 -5.29 -4.04
CA ALA A 219 -12.70 -5.53 -4.59
C ALA A 219 -13.31 -6.83 -4.04
N THR A 220 -12.52 -7.89 -3.87
CA THR A 220 -12.97 -9.12 -3.20
C THR A 220 -13.42 -8.83 -1.77
N CYS A 221 -12.65 -8.07 -0.99
CA CYS A 221 -13.00 -7.66 0.38
C CYS A 221 -14.25 -6.77 0.46
N VAL A 222 -14.58 -6.02 -0.60
CA VAL A 222 -15.81 -5.21 -0.69
C VAL A 222 -17.06 -6.09 -0.65
N VAL A 223 -17.05 -7.21 -1.36
CA VAL A 223 -18.26 -8.02 -1.58
C VAL A 223 -18.32 -9.28 -0.72
N HIS A 224 -17.19 -9.84 -0.32
CA HIS A 224 -17.14 -11.14 0.34
C HIS A 224 -17.61 -11.06 1.81
N GLU A 225 -18.59 -11.86 2.20
CA GLU A 225 -19.19 -11.81 3.54
C GLU A 225 -18.20 -12.11 4.66
N LYS A 226 -17.34 -13.13 4.46
CA LYS A 226 -16.32 -13.52 5.46
C LYS A 226 -15.17 -12.53 5.61
N ALA A 227 -15.18 -11.41 4.88
CA ALA A 227 -14.18 -10.37 5.06
C ALA A 227 -14.49 -9.45 6.25
N ALA A 228 -15.76 -9.41 6.70
CA ALA A 228 -16.21 -8.56 7.79
C ALA A 228 -15.49 -8.86 9.12
N GLY A 229 -14.92 -7.83 9.75
CA GLY A 229 -14.19 -7.94 11.03
C GLY A 229 -12.74 -8.42 10.88
N GLU A 230 -12.28 -8.76 9.69
CA GLU A 230 -11.01 -9.43 9.48
C GLU A 230 -9.85 -8.48 9.15
N THR A 231 -8.65 -8.93 9.55
CA THR A 231 -7.38 -8.35 9.12
C THR A 231 -6.68 -9.37 8.23
N PHE A 232 -6.21 -8.94 7.05
CA PHE A 232 -5.52 -9.79 6.09
C PHE A 232 -4.16 -9.23 5.72
N PHE A 233 -3.14 -10.10 5.68
CA PHE A 233 -1.94 -9.87 4.91
C PHE A 233 -2.16 -10.30 3.46
N VAL A 234 -1.60 -9.51 2.54
CA VAL A 234 -1.73 -9.76 1.10
C VAL A 234 -0.36 -9.67 0.43
N SER A 235 -0.12 -10.50 -0.57
CA SER A 235 1.12 -10.47 -1.37
C SER A 235 0.92 -11.19 -2.70
N ASP A 236 1.93 -11.13 -3.57
CA ASP A 236 1.99 -11.95 -4.79
C ASP A 236 2.41 -13.42 -4.49
N ASP A 237 2.45 -13.84 -3.20
CA ASP A 237 2.82 -15.17 -2.71
C ASP A 237 4.23 -15.65 -3.12
N GLN A 238 5.05 -14.76 -3.66
CA GLN A 238 6.43 -15.04 -4.09
C GLN A 238 7.41 -14.04 -3.44
N PRO A 239 7.84 -14.28 -2.19
CA PRO A 239 8.84 -13.42 -1.57
C PRO A 239 10.19 -13.55 -2.27
N LEU A 240 10.81 -12.42 -2.59
CA LEU A 240 12.10 -12.34 -3.27
C LEU A 240 13.20 -11.81 -2.35
N SER A 241 14.43 -12.26 -2.59
CA SER A 241 15.61 -11.57 -2.10
C SER A 241 15.90 -10.32 -2.95
N THR A 242 16.72 -9.42 -2.42
CA THR A 242 17.15 -8.23 -3.18
C THR A 242 17.85 -8.59 -4.49
N PRO A 243 18.80 -9.56 -4.55
CA PRO A 243 19.36 -10.05 -5.81
C PRO A 243 18.31 -10.56 -6.79
N GLN A 244 17.40 -11.42 -6.34
CA GLN A 244 16.34 -11.97 -7.18
C GLN A 244 15.42 -10.88 -7.77
N LEU A 245 15.09 -9.85 -6.99
CA LEU A 245 14.33 -8.71 -7.50
C LEU A 245 15.12 -7.96 -8.58
N ILE A 246 16.43 -7.74 -8.37
CA ILE A 246 17.30 -7.09 -9.37
C ILE A 246 17.40 -7.93 -10.65
N GLU A 247 17.54 -9.26 -10.52
CA GLU A 247 17.57 -10.18 -11.65
C GLU A 247 16.29 -10.08 -12.49
N LYS A 248 15.12 -10.13 -11.86
CA LYS A 248 13.83 -10.00 -12.55
C LYS A 248 13.64 -8.64 -13.22
N ILE A 249 14.06 -7.55 -12.57
CA ILE A 249 14.02 -6.20 -13.15
C ILE A 249 14.96 -6.12 -14.36
N SER A 250 16.19 -6.63 -14.25
CA SER A 250 17.19 -6.63 -15.31
C SER A 250 16.76 -7.45 -16.52
N GLU A 251 16.18 -8.63 -16.28
CA GLU A 251 15.63 -9.49 -17.32
C GLU A 251 14.51 -8.77 -18.10
N ALA A 252 13.60 -8.11 -17.38
CA ALA A 252 12.54 -7.31 -17.99
C ALA A 252 13.07 -6.07 -18.74
N LEU A 253 14.24 -5.53 -18.38
CA LEU A 253 14.97 -4.46 -19.08
C LEU A 253 15.79 -4.99 -20.28
N GLY A 254 15.89 -6.31 -20.45
CA GLY A 254 16.58 -6.94 -21.58
C GLY A 254 18.09 -7.19 -21.38
N PHE A 255 18.60 -7.20 -20.15
CA PHE A 255 20.03 -7.47 -19.89
C PHE A 255 20.24 -8.33 -18.62
N LYS A 256 21.44 -8.91 -18.48
CA LYS A 256 21.84 -9.63 -17.28
C LYS A 256 22.50 -8.70 -16.27
N PRO A 257 22.10 -8.71 -14.98
CA PRO A 257 22.71 -7.84 -13.98
C PRO A 257 24.16 -8.28 -13.66
N ARG A 258 24.99 -7.32 -13.31
CA ARG A 258 26.34 -7.56 -12.82
C ARG A 258 26.32 -7.47 -11.28
N LEU A 259 26.03 -8.59 -10.61
CA LEU A 259 26.03 -8.65 -9.16
C LEU A 259 27.38 -9.18 -8.67
N PHE A 260 27.96 -8.53 -7.63
CA PHE A 260 29.15 -9.01 -6.98
C PHE A 260 28.95 -9.09 -5.46
N TYR A 261 29.73 -9.94 -4.82
CA TYR A 261 29.68 -10.11 -3.37
C TYR A 261 30.34 -8.91 -2.69
N SER A 262 29.69 -8.40 -1.66
CA SER A 262 30.28 -7.45 -0.73
C SER A 262 29.84 -7.74 0.71
N PRO A 263 30.73 -7.64 1.70
CA PRO A 263 30.37 -7.87 3.10
C PRO A 263 29.28 -6.89 3.55
N SER A 264 28.19 -7.43 4.09
CA SER A 264 27.05 -6.62 4.55
C SER A 264 27.42 -5.61 5.64
N LEU A 265 28.38 -5.94 6.48
CA LEU A 265 28.89 -5.05 7.53
C LEU A 265 29.54 -3.79 6.95
N PHE A 266 30.29 -3.90 5.84
CA PHE A 266 30.90 -2.75 5.18
C PHE A 266 29.82 -1.74 4.75
N PHE A 267 28.77 -2.20 4.07
CA PHE A 267 27.66 -1.33 3.67
C PHE A 267 26.91 -0.74 4.87
N LYS A 268 26.70 -1.54 5.91
CA LYS A 268 26.04 -1.06 7.12
C LYS A 268 26.79 0.13 7.71
N TYR A 269 28.11 0.02 7.87
CA TYR A 269 28.91 1.12 8.41
C TYR A 269 28.97 2.33 7.49
N VAL A 270 29.12 2.15 6.18
CA VAL A 270 29.09 3.25 5.20
C VAL A 270 27.75 3.99 5.25
N LEU A 271 26.63 3.26 5.26
CA LEU A 271 25.30 3.85 5.28
C LEU A 271 24.96 4.53 6.63
N ILE A 272 25.52 4.03 7.75
CA ILE A 272 25.44 4.72 9.05
C ILE A 272 26.23 6.03 8.99
N LEU A 273 27.44 6.02 8.45
CA LEU A 273 28.30 7.21 8.37
C LEU A 273 27.65 8.34 7.56
N ILE A 274 26.98 8.00 6.46
CA ILE A 274 26.26 8.97 5.63
C ILE A 274 24.80 9.20 6.08
N ARG A 275 24.42 8.73 7.28
CA ARG A 275 23.06 8.85 7.87
C ARG A 275 21.95 8.32 6.97
N ARG A 276 22.19 7.21 6.28
CA ARG A 276 21.25 6.53 5.37
C ARG A 276 20.97 5.08 5.77
N GLN A 277 20.93 4.81 7.08
CA GLN A 277 20.68 3.47 7.62
C GLN A 277 19.39 2.84 7.12
N GLU A 278 18.36 3.63 6.81
CA GLU A 278 17.09 3.16 6.24
C GLU A 278 17.28 2.39 4.93
N ILE A 279 18.29 2.78 4.11
CA ILE A 279 18.61 2.09 2.86
C ILE A 279 19.11 0.67 3.15
N TYR A 280 19.98 0.51 4.17
CA TYR A 280 20.47 -0.80 4.57
C TYR A 280 19.31 -1.74 4.91
N GLU A 281 18.39 -1.30 5.75
CA GLU A 281 17.27 -2.10 6.19
C GLU A 281 16.26 -2.40 5.06
N SER A 282 16.09 -1.47 4.13
CA SER A 282 15.25 -1.72 2.96
C SER A 282 15.82 -2.77 2.00
N LEU A 283 17.15 -2.95 1.96
CA LEU A 283 17.83 -3.88 1.06
C LEU A 283 18.19 -5.21 1.73
N TRP A 284 18.50 -5.23 3.02
CA TRP A 284 18.94 -6.43 3.77
C TRP A 284 17.86 -6.99 4.70
N GLY A 285 16.85 -6.19 5.07
CA GLY A 285 15.82 -6.62 6.01
C GLY A 285 14.86 -7.65 5.43
N ASN A 286 14.47 -8.63 6.27
CA ASN A 286 13.40 -9.57 5.94
C ASN A 286 12.04 -8.94 6.21
N MET A 287 11.16 -8.95 5.24
CA MET A 287 9.79 -8.43 5.36
C MET A 287 8.86 -9.28 4.48
N ALA A 288 8.87 -10.58 4.72
CA ALA A 288 7.97 -11.51 4.05
C ALA A 288 6.69 -11.70 4.86
N VAL A 289 5.56 -11.86 4.19
CA VAL A 289 4.25 -12.10 4.78
C VAL A 289 3.69 -13.45 4.37
N ASP A 290 2.91 -14.03 5.25
CA ASP A 290 2.09 -15.21 5.00
C ASP A 290 0.67 -14.75 4.65
N SER A 291 0.27 -14.92 3.41
CA SER A 291 -1.06 -14.56 2.91
C SER A 291 -2.03 -15.74 2.85
N ARG A 292 -1.73 -16.87 3.51
CA ARG A 292 -2.60 -18.05 3.50
C ARG A 292 -3.98 -17.80 4.11
N LYS A 293 -4.08 -16.90 5.11
CA LYS A 293 -5.36 -16.58 5.74
C LYS A 293 -6.38 -16.09 4.71
N ILE A 294 -6.03 -15.10 3.89
CA ILE A 294 -6.97 -14.55 2.91
C ILE A 294 -7.38 -15.59 1.86
N ASN A 295 -6.45 -16.48 1.46
CA ASN A 295 -6.78 -17.59 0.58
C ASN A 295 -7.79 -18.54 1.23
N HIS A 296 -7.55 -18.91 2.48
CA HIS A 296 -8.44 -19.84 3.22
C HIS A 296 -9.83 -19.24 3.46
N TYR A 297 -9.91 -17.96 3.85
CA TYR A 297 -11.18 -17.31 4.20
C TYR A 297 -11.99 -16.87 2.99
N LEU A 298 -11.34 -16.29 1.99
CA LEU A 298 -11.99 -15.67 0.84
C LEU A 298 -11.78 -16.43 -0.46
N GLY A 299 -10.97 -17.50 -0.47
CA GLY A 299 -10.56 -18.17 -1.71
C GLY A 299 -9.70 -17.33 -2.64
N TRP A 300 -9.24 -16.15 -2.18
CA TRP A 300 -8.49 -15.22 -3.01
C TRP A 300 -7.07 -15.70 -3.27
N LYS A 301 -6.63 -15.56 -4.52
CA LYS A 301 -5.24 -15.77 -4.97
C LYS A 301 -4.83 -14.62 -5.89
N PRO A 302 -3.53 -14.29 -5.96
CA PRO A 302 -3.04 -13.32 -6.93
C PRO A 302 -3.49 -13.68 -8.36
N ILE A 303 -4.08 -12.69 -9.06
CA ILE A 303 -4.55 -12.83 -10.45
C ILE A 303 -3.42 -12.62 -11.46
N MET A 304 -2.28 -12.11 -11.02
CA MET A 304 -1.10 -11.81 -11.82
C MET A 304 0.14 -12.33 -11.09
N THR A 305 1.04 -12.97 -11.81
CA THR A 305 2.33 -13.43 -11.27
C THR A 305 3.30 -12.24 -11.08
N MET A 306 4.29 -12.44 -10.21
CA MET A 306 5.36 -11.44 -10.00
C MET A 306 6.08 -11.07 -11.31
N ASP A 307 6.35 -12.05 -12.16
CA ASP A 307 7.04 -11.81 -13.44
C ASP A 307 6.21 -10.99 -14.42
N GLU A 308 4.92 -11.24 -14.52
CA GLU A 308 4.00 -10.43 -15.32
C GLU A 308 3.90 -9.00 -14.78
N GLY A 309 3.77 -8.83 -13.49
CA GLY A 309 3.69 -7.52 -12.84
C GLY A 309 4.96 -6.70 -13.02
N ILE A 310 6.14 -7.34 -12.90
CA ILE A 310 7.43 -6.67 -13.14
C ILE A 310 7.55 -6.28 -14.62
N ARG A 311 7.28 -7.18 -15.58
CA ARG A 311 7.32 -6.87 -17.02
C ARG A 311 6.40 -5.69 -17.36
N LYS A 312 5.17 -5.68 -16.85
CA LYS A 312 4.21 -4.57 -17.04
C LYS A 312 4.75 -3.26 -16.48
N THR A 313 5.38 -3.30 -15.31
CA THR A 313 5.97 -2.13 -14.67
C THR A 313 7.15 -1.57 -15.46
N ILE A 314 8.02 -2.45 -15.96
CA ILE A 314 9.20 -2.06 -16.74
C ILE A 314 8.80 -1.51 -18.13
N HIS A 315 7.80 -2.12 -18.78
CA HIS A 315 7.26 -1.59 -20.03
C HIS A 315 6.80 -0.12 -19.88
N TRP A 316 5.96 0.15 -18.86
CA TRP A 316 5.56 1.53 -18.52
C TRP A 316 6.75 2.45 -18.23
N TYR A 317 7.76 1.95 -17.53
CA TYR A 317 8.95 2.73 -17.19
C TYR A 317 9.73 3.15 -18.44
N LEU A 318 9.90 2.24 -19.39
CA LEU A 318 10.59 2.50 -20.67
C LEU A 318 9.81 3.49 -21.56
N GLU A 319 8.48 3.31 -21.69
CA GLU A 319 7.62 4.26 -22.43
C GLU A 319 7.72 5.67 -21.85
N LYS A 320 7.68 5.80 -20.51
CA LYS A 320 7.83 7.10 -19.84
C LYS A 320 9.20 7.76 -20.07
N LYS A 321 10.26 6.96 -20.22
CA LYS A 321 11.60 7.47 -20.55
C LYS A 321 11.72 7.90 -22.00
N SER A 322 11.10 7.18 -22.91
CA SER A 322 11.11 7.51 -24.36
C SER A 322 10.28 8.76 -24.68
N ALA A 323 9.32 9.11 -23.82
CA ALA A 323 8.46 10.29 -23.96
C ALA A 323 9.05 11.59 -23.37
N LYS A 324 10.24 11.54 -22.78
CA LYS A 324 11.00 12.69 -22.25
C LYS A 324 12.19 13.04 -23.12
#